data_c4386da9fb88c71b6471cc03ffb1d7c0
#
_entry.id   c4386da9fb88c71b6471cc03ffb1d7c0
#
_cell.length_a   1.000
_cell.length_b   1.000
_cell.length_c   1.000
_cell.angle_alpha   90.00
_cell.angle_beta   90.00
_cell.angle_gamma   90.00
#
_symmetry.space_group_name_H-M   'P 1'
#
loop_
_entity.id
_entity.type
_entity.pdbx_description
1 polymer ?
#
loop_
_entity_poly.entity_id
_entity_poly.type
_entity_poly.pdbx_seq_one_letter_code
_entity_poly.pdbx_strand_id
1 'polypeptide(L)'
;IKSVFDAAIAGDFDKNFSILAPADEVHSTASVHMLALAILNDIYGVTSAEYYKTDPYRYVRANLTVGRLLGVKKLYMTWALYAFSCEVLGQKIMYPDKFPPGSDPDEALINKENCFELETPDFSTGIPKIIDDILRVTEELTGMEPLLQISAPYSLAADIYGQEPLLADVVNDPDHVNALLDHLADKVIIPWVEHHLKAVS
;
A
#
# COMPACT_ATOMS: atom_id res chain seq x y z
N ILE A 1 23.28 -5.79 11.73
CA ILE A 1 21.94 -5.42 11.23
C ILE A 1 21.19 -4.64 12.32
N LYS A 2 21.02 -5.20 13.54
CA LYS A 2 20.26 -4.52 14.62
C LYS A 2 20.75 -3.08 14.87
N SER A 3 22.07 -2.86 14.99
CA SER A 3 22.64 -1.52 15.23
C SER A 3 22.32 -0.51 14.12
N VAL A 4 22.23 -0.97 12.87
CA VAL A 4 21.84 -0.12 11.73
C VAL A 4 20.36 0.27 11.84
N PHE A 5 19.52 -0.68 12.21
CA PHE A 5 18.10 -0.40 12.43
C PHE A 5 17.86 0.47 13.67
N ASP A 6 18.58 0.25 14.77
CA ASP A 6 18.50 1.09 15.97
C ASP A 6 18.81 2.56 15.63
N ALA A 7 19.87 2.83 14.87
CA ALA A 7 20.20 4.16 14.41
C ALA A 7 19.14 4.74 13.47
N ALA A 8 18.67 3.98 12.51
CA ALA A 8 17.65 4.41 11.56
C ALA A 8 16.31 4.76 12.25
N ILE A 9 15.89 3.95 13.22
CA ILE A 9 14.64 4.18 13.97
C ILE A 9 14.78 5.38 14.91
N ALA A 10 15.96 5.56 15.53
CA ALA A 10 16.23 6.71 16.41
C ALA A 10 16.27 8.06 15.65
N GLY A 11 16.28 8.04 14.33
CA GLY A 11 16.36 9.25 13.52
C GLY A 11 17.77 9.72 13.22
N ASP A 12 18.81 9.02 13.71
CA ASP A 12 20.21 9.18 13.31
C ASP A 12 20.45 8.70 11.87
N PHE A 13 19.51 9.06 11.03
CA PHE A 13 19.50 8.69 9.63
C PHE A 13 20.45 9.64 8.91
N ASP A 14 21.60 9.12 8.50
CA ASP A 14 22.54 9.88 7.69
C ASP A 14 21.81 10.41 6.43
N LYS A 15 21.79 11.73 6.22
CA LYS A 15 21.21 12.35 5.01
C LYS A 15 21.82 11.78 3.71
N ASN A 16 23.04 11.24 3.78
CA ASN A 16 23.64 10.50 2.68
C ASN A 16 22.96 9.15 2.40
N PHE A 17 22.07 8.72 3.27
CA PHE A 17 21.21 7.55 3.02
C PHE A 17 20.19 7.82 1.91
N SER A 18 19.82 9.09 1.73
CA SER A 18 18.93 9.52 0.66
C SER A 18 19.51 9.35 -0.74
N ILE A 19 20.83 9.20 -0.85
CA ILE A 19 21.49 8.97 -2.14
C ILE A 19 21.49 7.47 -2.45
N LEU A 20 20.34 6.92 -2.54
CA LEU A 20 20.05 5.93 -3.54
C LEU A 20 20.12 6.73 -4.85
N ALA A 21 21.25 6.61 -5.57
CA ALA A 21 21.53 7.41 -6.74
C ALA A 21 20.30 7.52 -7.65
N PRO A 22 20.06 8.68 -8.29
CA PRO A 22 19.06 8.78 -9.32
C PRO A 22 19.29 7.62 -10.29
N ALA A 23 18.48 6.61 -10.24
CA ALA A 23 18.72 5.42 -11.01
C ALA A 23 18.06 5.61 -12.36
N ASP A 24 18.87 5.56 -13.40
CA ASP A 24 18.37 5.31 -14.77
C ASP A 24 17.76 3.90 -14.88
N GLU A 25 17.97 3.05 -13.88
CA GLU A 25 17.47 1.68 -13.82
C GLU A 25 16.38 1.54 -12.75
N VAL A 26 15.20 1.14 -13.19
CA VAL A 26 14.08 0.81 -12.30
C VAL A 26 14.24 -0.63 -11.84
N HIS A 27 14.60 -0.83 -10.58
CA HIS A 27 14.54 -2.14 -9.96
C HIS A 27 13.19 -2.28 -9.25
N SER A 28 12.48 -3.37 -9.50
CA SER A 28 11.26 -3.67 -8.75
C SER A 28 11.58 -3.86 -7.28
N THR A 29 10.92 -3.09 -6.44
CA THR A 29 11.11 -3.09 -4.99
C THR A 29 9.86 -3.48 -4.24
N ALA A 30 8.90 -4.07 -4.93
CA ALA A 30 7.59 -4.42 -4.39
C ALA A 30 7.65 -5.23 -3.09
N SER A 31 8.70 -6.04 -2.91
CA SER A 31 8.85 -6.89 -1.73
C SER A 31 9.66 -6.28 -0.59
N VAL A 32 10.23 -5.08 -0.75
CA VAL A 32 11.08 -4.48 0.30
C VAL A 32 10.28 -4.24 1.58
N HIS A 33 9.05 -3.75 1.47
CA HIS A 33 8.20 -3.52 2.63
C HIS A 33 7.87 -4.82 3.41
N MET A 34 7.73 -5.95 2.72
CA MET A 34 7.49 -7.24 3.38
C MET A 34 8.75 -7.71 4.15
N LEU A 35 9.93 -7.54 3.55
CA LEU A 35 11.18 -7.86 4.21
C LEU A 35 11.45 -6.92 5.40
N ALA A 36 11.14 -5.63 5.27
CA ALA A 36 11.23 -4.67 6.36
C ALA A 36 10.33 -5.05 7.53
N LEU A 37 9.07 -5.43 7.27
CA LEU A 37 8.16 -5.95 8.28
C LEU A 37 8.74 -7.18 8.98
N ALA A 38 9.21 -8.17 8.23
CA ALA A 38 9.76 -9.40 8.80
C ALA A 38 10.96 -9.11 9.72
N ILE A 39 11.87 -8.22 9.30
CA ILE A 39 13.03 -7.83 10.11
C ILE A 39 12.60 -7.07 11.36
N LEU A 40 11.68 -6.11 11.26
CA LEU A 40 11.19 -5.35 12.41
C LEU A 40 10.44 -6.24 13.40
N ASN A 41 9.65 -7.19 12.90
CA ASN A 41 8.99 -8.16 13.76
C ASN A 41 10.00 -9.05 14.49
N ASP A 42 11.00 -9.59 13.81
CA ASP A 42 12.00 -10.48 14.41
C ASP A 42 12.91 -9.76 15.43
N ILE A 43 13.23 -8.47 15.22
CA ILE A 43 14.14 -7.73 16.09
C ILE A 43 13.41 -7.02 17.22
N TYR A 44 12.21 -6.46 16.97
CA TYR A 44 11.50 -5.55 17.86
C TYR A 44 10.09 -6.01 18.23
N GLY A 45 9.61 -7.11 17.67
CA GLY A 45 8.24 -7.59 17.90
C GLY A 45 7.15 -6.71 17.25
N VAL A 46 7.51 -5.87 16.26
CA VAL A 46 6.55 -5.00 15.59
C VAL A 46 5.58 -5.83 14.74
N THR A 47 4.30 -5.71 15.03
CA THR A 47 3.24 -6.40 14.27
C THR A 47 2.97 -5.73 12.93
N SER A 48 2.30 -6.46 12.03
CA SER A 48 1.86 -5.93 10.74
C SER A 48 1.00 -4.66 10.89
N ALA A 49 0.03 -4.68 11.80
CA ALA A 49 -0.82 -3.52 12.05
C ALA A 49 -0.02 -2.31 12.54
N GLU A 50 0.91 -2.49 13.48
CA GLU A 50 1.77 -1.41 13.97
C GLU A 50 2.70 -0.87 12.88
N TYR A 51 3.24 -1.75 12.04
CA TYR A 51 4.14 -1.37 10.96
C TYR A 51 3.44 -0.49 9.91
N TYR A 52 2.26 -0.90 9.48
CA TYR A 52 1.56 -0.22 8.39
C TYR A 52 0.70 0.97 8.83
N LYS A 53 0.22 1.01 10.09
CA LYS A 53 -0.85 1.94 10.49
C LYS A 53 -0.44 3.04 11.46
N THR A 54 0.79 3.02 12.02
CA THR A 54 1.07 3.89 13.17
C THR A 54 2.08 4.99 12.93
N ASP A 55 3.16 4.74 12.21
CA ASP A 55 4.29 5.67 12.12
C ASP A 55 4.89 5.72 10.70
N PRO A 56 4.55 6.73 9.92
CA PRO A 56 5.08 6.92 8.56
C PRO A 56 6.61 7.03 8.52
N TYR A 57 7.23 7.69 9.50
CA TYR A 57 8.69 7.81 9.55
C TYR A 57 9.36 6.47 9.78
N ARG A 58 8.85 5.67 10.71
CA ARG A 58 9.36 4.31 10.95
C ARG A 58 9.21 3.45 9.71
N TYR A 59 8.07 3.52 9.05
CA TYR A 59 7.81 2.78 7.82
C TYR A 59 8.82 3.15 6.73
N VAL A 60 8.95 4.42 6.40
CA VAL A 60 9.86 4.90 5.34
C VAL A 60 11.32 4.57 5.68
N ARG A 61 11.77 4.86 6.90
CA ARG A 61 13.15 4.58 7.34
C ARG A 61 13.49 3.10 7.29
N ALA A 62 12.59 2.24 7.70
CA ALA A 62 12.79 0.78 7.62
C ALA A 62 12.94 0.31 6.18
N ASN A 63 12.07 0.79 5.28
CA ASN A 63 12.15 0.46 3.86
C ASN A 63 13.45 0.96 3.21
N LEU A 64 13.84 2.20 3.48
CA LEU A 64 15.11 2.75 3.00
C LEU A 64 16.30 1.95 3.53
N THR A 65 16.29 1.56 4.81
CA THR A 65 17.35 0.76 5.42
C THR A 65 17.49 -0.59 4.74
N VAL A 66 16.38 -1.30 4.53
CA VAL A 66 16.38 -2.59 3.84
C VAL A 66 16.81 -2.44 2.39
N GLY A 67 16.28 -1.45 1.69
CA GLY A 67 16.67 -1.15 0.31
C GLY A 67 18.18 -0.95 0.18
N ARG A 68 18.79 -0.17 1.09
CA ARG A 68 20.25 0.02 1.11
C ARG A 68 21.01 -1.25 1.40
N LEU A 69 20.57 -2.05 2.38
CA LEU A 69 21.22 -3.31 2.72
C LEU A 69 21.20 -4.31 1.54
N LEU A 70 20.17 -4.25 0.71
CA LEU A 70 20.03 -5.05 -0.50
C LEU A 70 20.74 -4.46 -1.73
N GLY A 71 21.32 -3.27 -1.62
CA GLY A 71 21.91 -2.57 -2.76
C GLY A 71 20.87 -2.09 -3.79
N VAL A 72 19.62 -1.89 -3.38
CA VAL A 72 18.56 -1.38 -4.24
C VAL A 72 18.82 0.08 -4.55
N LYS A 73 18.91 0.45 -5.83
CA LYS A 73 19.26 1.80 -6.27
C LYS A 73 18.07 2.75 -6.33
N LYS A 74 16.87 2.22 -6.57
CA LYS A 74 15.64 3.00 -6.61
C LYS A 74 14.57 2.28 -5.80
N LEU A 75 14.05 2.97 -4.79
CA LEU A 75 13.02 2.45 -3.92
C LEU A 75 11.69 3.11 -4.24
N TYR A 76 10.71 2.31 -4.62
CA TYR A 76 9.32 2.73 -4.59
C TYR A 76 8.79 2.51 -3.17
N MET A 77 8.21 3.53 -2.54
CA MET A 77 7.48 3.33 -1.31
C MET A 77 6.19 2.60 -1.62
N THR A 78 6.32 1.29 -1.79
CA THR A 78 5.17 0.44 -1.95
C THR A 78 4.53 0.18 -0.60
N TRP A 79 3.24 0.29 -0.58
CA TRP A 79 2.39 -0.17 0.49
C TRP A 79 1.67 -1.43 0.03
N ALA A 80 1.06 -2.18 0.92
CA ALA A 80 0.14 -3.24 0.56
C ALA A 80 -1.19 -2.63 0.06
N LEU A 81 -1.15 -1.97 -1.08
CA LEU A 81 -2.17 -1.06 -1.59
C LEU A 81 -3.51 -1.72 -1.82
N TYR A 82 -3.50 -2.95 -2.34
CA TYR A 82 -4.72 -3.72 -2.55
C TYR A 82 -5.50 -3.93 -1.25
N ALA A 83 -4.86 -4.19 -0.13
CA ALA A 83 -5.53 -4.35 1.15
C ALA A 83 -6.06 -3.01 1.70
N PHE A 84 -5.30 -1.94 1.56
CA PHE A 84 -5.64 -0.65 2.16
C PHE A 84 -6.72 0.11 1.41
N SER A 85 -6.73 0.06 0.08
CA SER A 85 -7.85 0.60 -0.69
C SER A 85 -9.16 -0.09 -0.34
N CYS A 86 -9.12 -1.38 -0.02
CA CYS A 86 -10.30 -2.11 0.42
C CYS A 86 -10.75 -1.72 1.83
N GLU A 87 -9.81 -1.46 2.75
CA GLU A 87 -10.14 -1.06 4.14
C GLU A 87 -10.92 0.27 4.18
N VAL A 88 -10.58 1.25 3.34
CA VAL A 88 -11.31 2.52 3.29
C VAL A 88 -12.75 2.36 2.80
N LEU A 89 -13.04 1.31 2.04
CA LEU A 89 -14.38 0.97 1.58
C LEU A 89 -15.21 0.22 2.64
N GLY A 90 -14.57 -0.22 3.72
CA GLY A 90 -15.23 -1.02 4.77
C GLY A 90 -14.95 -2.51 4.70
N GLN A 91 -14.12 -2.96 3.74
CA GLN A 91 -13.68 -4.37 3.70
C GLN A 91 -12.89 -4.71 4.96
N LYS A 92 -13.21 -5.85 5.57
CA LYS A 92 -12.43 -6.38 6.68
C LYS A 92 -11.04 -6.81 6.19
N ILE A 93 -10.03 -6.26 6.83
CA ILE A 93 -8.63 -6.55 6.53
C ILE A 93 -8.00 -7.31 7.69
N MET A 94 -7.36 -8.42 7.37
CA MET A 94 -6.57 -9.20 8.30
C MET A 94 -5.15 -8.66 8.36
N TYR A 95 -4.59 -8.56 9.56
CA TYR A 95 -3.22 -8.14 9.83
C TYR A 95 -2.45 -9.27 10.52
N PRO A 96 -1.91 -10.24 9.77
CA PRO A 96 -1.06 -11.28 10.36
C PRO A 96 0.22 -10.68 10.92
N ASP A 97 0.76 -11.24 12.02
CA ASP A 97 1.90 -10.63 12.73
C ASP A 97 3.11 -10.36 11.83
N LYS A 98 3.45 -11.30 10.94
CA LYS A 98 4.69 -11.27 10.13
C LYS A 98 4.46 -11.10 8.63
N PHE A 99 3.22 -11.00 8.19
CA PHE A 99 2.87 -10.93 6.78
C PHE A 99 2.13 -9.63 6.47
N PRO A 100 2.18 -9.17 5.21
CA PRO A 100 1.38 -8.02 4.79
C PRO A 100 -0.11 -8.29 5.02
N PRO A 101 -0.88 -7.22 5.21
CA PRO A 101 -2.33 -7.34 5.36
C PRO A 101 -2.97 -7.83 4.06
N GLY A 102 -4.13 -8.44 4.18
CA GLY A 102 -4.95 -8.91 3.07
C GLY A 102 -6.42 -8.90 3.42
N SER A 103 -7.28 -8.90 2.41
CA SER A 103 -8.72 -9.02 2.57
C SER A 103 -9.09 -10.35 3.22
N ASP A 104 -10.13 -10.33 4.06
CA ASP A 104 -10.67 -11.57 4.60
C ASP A 104 -11.41 -12.33 3.48
N PRO A 105 -10.95 -13.54 3.10
CA PRO A 105 -11.53 -14.26 1.97
C PRO A 105 -12.96 -14.77 2.25
N ASP A 106 -13.34 -14.83 3.52
CA ASP A 106 -14.65 -15.32 3.95
C ASP A 106 -15.70 -14.20 4.07
N GLU A 107 -15.26 -12.93 3.97
CA GLU A 107 -16.11 -11.75 4.14
C GLU A 107 -15.97 -10.77 2.97
N ALA A 108 -16.58 -11.09 1.81
CA ALA A 108 -16.65 -10.14 0.69
C ALA A 108 -17.52 -8.93 1.06
N LEU A 109 -17.05 -7.72 0.73
CA LEU A 109 -17.75 -6.47 1.00
C LEU A 109 -18.99 -6.30 0.13
N ILE A 110 -18.87 -6.67 -1.14
CA ILE A 110 -19.93 -6.54 -2.15
C ILE A 110 -20.23 -7.89 -2.81
N ASN A 111 -21.38 -7.93 -3.43
CA ASN A 111 -21.84 -9.08 -4.24
C ASN A 111 -22.54 -8.56 -5.50
N LYS A 112 -23.05 -9.47 -6.33
CA LYS A 112 -23.72 -9.13 -7.59
C LYS A 112 -24.93 -8.21 -7.44
N GLU A 113 -25.59 -8.23 -6.28
CA GLU A 113 -26.81 -7.50 -6.03
C GLU A 113 -26.56 -6.06 -5.60
N ASN A 114 -25.45 -5.81 -4.83
CA ASN A 114 -25.17 -4.51 -4.23
C ASN A 114 -23.88 -3.81 -4.74
N CYS A 115 -23.16 -4.41 -5.68
CA CYS A 115 -21.86 -3.89 -6.11
C CYS A 115 -21.88 -2.46 -6.71
N PHE A 116 -23.02 -2.01 -7.22
CA PHE A 116 -23.20 -0.67 -7.76
C PHE A 116 -23.69 0.36 -6.71
N GLU A 117 -23.92 -0.07 -5.48
CA GLU A 117 -24.26 0.82 -4.36
C GLU A 117 -23.01 1.44 -3.71
N LEU A 118 -21.82 0.99 -4.11
CA LEU A 118 -20.56 1.48 -3.57
C LEU A 118 -20.35 2.95 -3.98
N GLU A 119 -20.17 3.80 -2.98
CA GLU A 119 -19.92 5.22 -3.17
C GLU A 119 -18.47 5.57 -2.91
N THR A 120 -18.03 6.75 -3.38
CA THR A 120 -16.69 7.28 -3.14
C THR A 120 -16.47 7.49 -1.64
N PRO A 121 -15.46 6.85 -1.04
CA PRO A 121 -15.18 7.02 0.39
C PRO A 121 -14.48 8.34 0.70
N ASP A 122 -14.40 8.67 1.98
CA ASP A 122 -13.60 9.81 2.46
C ASP A 122 -12.11 9.42 2.53
N PHE A 123 -11.31 9.96 1.64
CA PHE A 123 -9.87 9.74 1.59
C PHE A 123 -9.06 10.67 2.51
N SER A 124 -9.67 11.61 3.21
CA SER A 124 -8.96 12.58 4.06
C SER A 124 -8.56 12.01 5.43
N THR A 125 -9.03 10.83 5.77
CA THR A 125 -8.82 10.19 7.09
C THR A 125 -8.34 8.75 6.95
N GLY A 126 -7.97 8.14 8.07
CA GLY A 126 -7.62 6.72 8.11
C GLY A 126 -6.39 6.36 7.28
N ILE A 127 -6.47 5.27 6.55
CA ILE A 127 -5.37 4.73 5.75
C ILE A 127 -4.94 5.67 4.61
N PRO A 128 -5.83 6.31 3.85
CA PRO A 128 -5.42 7.27 2.83
C PRO A 128 -4.52 8.38 3.39
N LYS A 129 -4.86 8.92 4.56
CA LYS A 129 -4.03 9.93 5.22
C LYS A 129 -2.65 9.39 5.61
N ILE A 130 -2.55 8.15 6.06
CA ILE A 130 -1.25 7.52 6.37
C ILE A 130 -0.41 7.38 5.10
N ILE A 131 -1.04 7.06 3.97
CA ILE A 131 -0.36 6.99 2.67
C ILE A 131 0.17 8.37 2.26
N ASP A 132 -0.64 9.44 2.40
CA ASP A 132 -0.20 10.82 2.16
C ASP A 132 1.01 11.18 3.02
N ASP A 133 0.97 10.85 4.30
CA ASP A 133 2.08 11.10 5.21
C ASP A 133 3.34 10.31 4.83
N ILE A 134 3.21 9.07 4.33
CA ILE A 134 4.33 8.27 3.84
C ILE A 134 4.93 8.88 2.57
N LEU A 135 4.11 9.34 1.63
CA LEU A 135 4.58 10.00 0.42
C LEU A 135 5.37 11.25 0.78
N ARG A 136 4.81 12.12 1.65
CA ARG A 136 5.47 13.33 2.14
C ARG A 136 6.78 13.03 2.87
N VAL A 137 6.80 12.06 3.78
CA VAL A 137 8.03 11.65 4.51
C VAL A 137 9.07 11.07 3.56
N THR A 138 8.64 10.35 2.52
CA THR A 138 9.57 9.84 1.50
C THR A 138 10.27 10.99 0.80
N GLU A 139 9.55 11.99 0.36
CA GLU A 139 10.14 13.19 -0.25
C GLU A 139 11.05 13.95 0.72
N GLU A 140 10.58 14.17 1.96
CA GLU A 140 11.37 14.84 3.00
C GLU A 140 12.72 14.15 3.26
N LEU A 141 12.73 12.82 3.36
CA LEU A 141 13.93 12.04 3.69
C LEU A 141 14.85 11.77 2.49
N THR A 142 14.32 11.76 1.29
CA THR A 142 15.07 11.34 0.10
C THR A 142 15.30 12.45 -0.92
N GLY A 143 14.50 13.51 -0.89
CA GLY A 143 14.44 14.53 -1.93
C GLY A 143 13.94 14.01 -3.28
N MET A 144 13.40 12.78 -3.32
CA MET A 144 12.84 12.18 -4.53
C MET A 144 11.34 12.42 -4.58
N GLU A 145 10.83 12.68 -5.78
CA GLU A 145 9.40 12.72 -6.03
C GLU A 145 8.77 11.37 -5.65
N PRO A 146 7.77 11.35 -4.76
CA PRO A 146 7.16 10.12 -4.32
C PRO A 146 6.31 9.49 -5.44
N LEU A 147 6.27 8.16 -5.47
CA LEU A 147 5.48 7.41 -6.43
C LEU A 147 4.35 6.70 -5.69
N LEU A 148 3.12 7.04 -6.07
CA LEU A 148 1.94 6.32 -5.63
C LEU A 148 1.74 5.08 -6.52
N GLN A 149 1.60 3.92 -5.90
CA GLN A 149 1.09 2.73 -6.56
C GLN A 149 -0.41 2.61 -6.30
N ILE A 150 -1.15 2.18 -7.29
CA ILE A 150 -2.59 1.97 -7.20
C ILE A 150 -2.95 0.55 -7.63
N SER A 151 -4.01 0.00 -7.05
CA SER A 151 -4.63 -1.22 -7.56
C SER A 151 -5.40 -0.94 -8.84
N ALA A 152 -5.29 -1.83 -9.82
CA ALA A 152 -6.17 -1.81 -10.98
C ALA A 152 -7.61 -2.19 -10.57
N PRO A 153 -8.65 -1.76 -11.31
CA PRO A 153 -10.04 -2.06 -10.95
C PRO A 153 -10.31 -3.55 -10.76
N TYR A 154 -9.70 -4.42 -11.57
CA TYR A 154 -9.83 -5.86 -11.42
C TYR A 154 -9.27 -6.39 -10.10
N SER A 155 -8.10 -5.90 -9.67
CA SER A 155 -7.51 -6.31 -8.39
C SER A 155 -8.38 -5.85 -7.21
N LEU A 156 -8.91 -4.63 -7.28
CA LEU A 156 -9.86 -4.12 -6.28
C LEU A 156 -11.13 -4.97 -6.25
N ALA A 157 -11.71 -5.28 -7.42
CA ALA A 157 -12.87 -6.16 -7.51
C ALA A 157 -12.60 -7.54 -6.90
N ALA A 158 -11.44 -8.14 -7.19
CA ALA A 158 -11.08 -9.44 -6.63
C ALA A 158 -11.02 -9.45 -5.09
N ASP A 159 -10.56 -8.34 -4.50
CA ASP A 159 -10.46 -8.19 -3.04
C ASP A 159 -11.80 -7.96 -2.35
N ILE A 160 -12.75 -7.24 -2.97
CA ILE A 160 -14.01 -6.84 -2.32
C ILE A 160 -15.24 -7.62 -2.77
N TYR A 161 -15.23 -8.18 -3.98
CA TYR A 161 -16.30 -9.03 -4.51
C TYR A 161 -16.01 -10.53 -4.25
N GLY A 162 -14.73 -10.84 -4.08
CA GLY A 162 -14.21 -12.19 -3.96
C GLY A 162 -13.71 -12.76 -5.28
N GLN A 163 -12.55 -13.39 -5.23
CA GLN A 163 -11.86 -13.86 -6.43
C GLN A 163 -12.64 -14.97 -7.18
N GLU A 164 -13.21 -15.91 -6.45
CA GLU A 164 -13.96 -17.03 -7.05
C GLU A 164 -15.24 -16.57 -7.77
N PRO A 165 -16.16 -15.80 -7.15
CA PRO A 165 -17.34 -15.30 -7.83
C PRO A 165 -16.98 -14.35 -8.99
N LEU A 166 -15.95 -13.50 -8.85
CA LEU A 166 -15.51 -12.63 -9.92
C LEU A 166 -15.05 -13.41 -11.16
N LEU A 167 -14.24 -14.45 -10.96
CA LEU A 167 -13.79 -15.33 -12.06
C LEU A 167 -14.94 -16.08 -12.72
N ALA A 168 -15.91 -16.52 -11.93
CA ALA A 168 -17.11 -17.14 -12.46
C ALA A 168 -17.92 -16.18 -13.34
N ASP A 169 -18.08 -14.93 -12.89
CA ASP A 169 -18.82 -13.90 -13.63
C ASP A 169 -18.06 -13.41 -14.87
N VAL A 170 -16.72 -13.40 -14.88
CA VAL A 170 -15.93 -13.13 -16.10
C VAL A 170 -16.34 -14.06 -17.26
N VAL A 171 -16.69 -15.30 -16.93
CA VAL A 171 -17.09 -16.29 -17.95
C VAL A 171 -18.59 -16.25 -18.24
N ASN A 172 -19.42 -16.09 -17.20
CA ASN A 172 -20.87 -16.27 -17.29
C ASN A 172 -21.62 -14.97 -17.57
N ASP A 173 -21.06 -13.82 -17.17
CA ASP A 173 -21.67 -12.49 -17.31
C ASP A 173 -20.61 -11.39 -17.46
N PRO A 174 -19.85 -11.41 -18.57
CA PRO A 174 -18.74 -10.47 -18.80
C PRO A 174 -19.20 -8.99 -18.85
N ASP A 175 -20.44 -8.73 -19.26
CA ASP A 175 -20.98 -7.37 -19.32
C ASP A 175 -21.16 -6.80 -17.90
N HIS A 176 -21.64 -7.61 -16.97
CA HIS A 176 -21.71 -7.24 -15.55
C HIS A 176 -20.32 -6.92 -14.98
N VAL A 177 -19.32 -7.78 -15.26
CA VAL A 177 -17.94 -7.53 -14.78
C VAL A 177 -17.37 -6.25 -15.36
N ASN A 178 -17.55 -5.99 -16.66
CA ASN A 178 -17.10 -4.74 -17.26
C ASN A 178 -17.75 -3.52 -16.59
N ALA A 179 -19.06 -3.56 -16.36
CA ALA A 179 -19.77 -2.47 -15.68
C ALA A 179 -19.29 -2.30 -14.23
N LEU A 180 -18.99 -3.39 -13.51
CA LEU A 180 -18.40 -3.34 -12.17
C LEU A 180 -17.02 -2.68 -12.20
N LEU A 181 -16.14 -3.06 -13.12
CA LEU A 181 -14.80 -2.49 -13.22
C LEU A 181 -14.83 -0.99 -13.55
N ASP A 182 -15.73 -0.56 -14.44
CA ASP A 182 -15.96 0.85 -14.76
C ASP A 182 -16.46 1.62 -13.52
N HIS A 183 -17.42 1.04 -12.79
CA HIS A 183 -17.94 1.65 -11.55
C HIS A 183 -16.84 1.81 -10.48
N LEU A 184 -16.00 0.80 -10.27
CA LEU A 184 -14.88 0.87 -9.35
C LEU A 184 -13.81 1.88 -9.78
N ALA A 185 -13.57 1.99 -11.09
CA ALA A 185 -12.67 3.01 -11.63
C ALA A 185 -13.20 4.42 -11.32
N ASP A 186 -14.47 4.68 -11.60
CA ASP A 186 -15.08 6.00 -11.44
C ASP A 186 -15.30 6.39 -9.96
N LYS A 187 -15.71 5.45 -9.13
CA LYS A 187 -16.08 5.73 -7.73
C LYS A 187 -14.91 5.64 -6.76
N VAL A 188 -13.89 4.85 -7.07
CA VAL A 188 -12.81 4.58 -6.11
C VAL A 188 -11.45 4.97 -6.67
N ILE A 189 -11.03 4.40 -7.80
CA ILE A 189 -9.65 4.51 -8.27
C ILE A 189 -9.32 5.95 -8.71
N ILE A 190 -10.16 6.56 -9.55
CA ILE A 190 -9.95 7.93 -10.02
C ILE A 190 -9.99 8.93 -8.87
N PRO A 191 -11.02 8.94 -7.99
CA PRO A 191 -11.02 9.83 -6.81
C PRO A 191 -9.84 9.61 -5.85
N TRP A 192 -9.40 8.37 -5.68
CA TRP A 192 -8.20 8.05 -4.89
C TRP A 192 -6.95 8.73 -5.46
N VAL A 193 -6.71 8.55 -6.78
CA VAL A 193 -5.58 9.18 -7.46
C VAL A 193 -5.63 10.70 -7.37
N GLU A 194 -6.80 11.29 -7.62
CA GLU A 194 -6.98 12.74 -7.53
C GLU A 194 -6.74 13.29 -6.12
N HIS A 195 -7.14 12.53 -5.09
CA HIS A 195 -6.89 12.91 -3.70
C HIS A 195 -5.38 12.96 -3.41
N HIS A 196 -4.65 11.88 -3.70
CA HIS A 196 -3.22 11.81 -3.40
C HIS A 196 -2.38 12.79 -4.23
N LEU A 197 -2.72 13.02 -5.49
CA LEU A 197 -2.06 14.04 -6.30
C LEU A 197 -2.20 15.45 -5.73
N LYS A 198 -3.33 15.77 -5.10
CA LYS A 198 -3.52 17.05 -4.41
C LYS A 198 -2.79 17.11 -3.07
N ALA A 199 -2.64 15.99 -2.38
CA ALA A 199 -1.99 15.93 -1.07
C ALA A 199 -0.47 16.07 -1.13
N VAL A 200 0.16 15.73 -2.28
CA VAL A 200 1.62 15.80 -2.49
C VAL A 200 2.03 16.94 -3.43
N SER A 201 1.10 17.79 -3.88
CA SER A 201 1.38 19.00 -4.68
C SER A 201 1.61 20.21 -3.79
#